data_edac9ead28e42251045a6b0ed7f3b1d6
#
_entry.id   edac9ead28e42251045a6b0ed7f3b1d6
#
_cell.length_a   1.000
_cell.length_b   1.000
_cell.length_c   1.000
_cell.angle_alpha   90.00
_cell.angle_beta   90.00
_cell.angle_gamma   90.00
#
_symmetry.space_group_name_H-M   'P 1'
#
loop_
_entity.id
_entity.type
_entity.pdbx_description
1 polymer ?
#
loop_
_entity_poly.entity_id
_entity_poly.type
_entity_poly.pdbx_seq_one_letter_code
_entity_poly.pdbx_strand_id
1 'polypeptide(L)'
;MRYTVAELRMRRLRVPALIAGAVVAAATAGFILVQGIGAPGTGAFAETPARADGAPNEGTAPPSQQADSEPVGVPAPPHDAAPASGDLPAGTSVFATGLQGIDGLDPDLLAALRAAAADSGIEFTITSGWRSQHDQQELLAEAIVEYGTEAEAARWVATPETSVHVRGEAVDLGPWEATGWLAEVGAGYGLCRLYDNEPWHFELVASAPTSGCPALLPDPSYDPRLQ
;
A
#
# COMPACT_ATOMS: atom_id res chain seq x y z
N MET A 1 2.63 -14.59 -27.70
CA MET A 1 1.39 -15.38 -27.74
C MET A 1 0.29 -14.49 -27.19
N ARG A 2 -0.70 -14.16 -28.00
CA ARG A 2 -1.80 -13.29 -27.58
C ARG A 2 -2.91 -14.16 -27.02
N TYR A 3 -3.13 -14.11 -25.72
CA TYR A 3 -4.29 -14.78 -25.10
C TYR A 3 -5.51 -13.90 -25.31
N THR A 4 -6.57 -14.45 -25.87
CA THR A 4 -7.83 -13.74 -26.06
C THR A 4 -8.66 -13.78 -24.78
N VAL A 5 -9.43 -12.70 -24.52
CA VAL A 5 -10.34 -12.54 -23.35
C VAL A 5 -11.31 -13.74 -23.18
N ALA A 6 -11.55 -14.50 -24.24
CA ALA A 6 -12.39 -15.70 -24.20
C ALA A 6 -11.77 -16.87 -23.40
N GLU A 7 -10.44 -16.96 -23.30
CA GLU A 7 -9.78 -18.05 -22.55
C GLU A 7 -9.77 -17.81 -21.05
N LEU A 8 -9.81 -16.56 -20.60
CA LEU A 8 -9.93 -16.21 -19.19
C LEU A 8 -11.30 -16.57 -18.58
N ARG A 9 -12.35 -16.59 -19.41
CA ARG A 9 -13.72 -16.97 -18.97
C ARG A 9 -13.92 -18.46 -18.72
N MET A 10 -13.10 -19.35 -19.25
CA MET A 10 -13.29 -20.80 -19.12
C MET A 10 -12.61 -21.44 -17.91
N ARG A 11 -11.83 -20.72 -17.12
CA ARG A 11 -11.27 -21.21 -15.86
C ARG A 11 -12.09 -20.78 -14.64
N ARG A 12 -13.43 -20.80 -14.75
CA ARG A 12 -14.24 -20.88 -13.54
C ARG A 12 -13.97 -22.24 -12.92
N LEU A 13 -13.09 -22.27 -11.94
CA LEU A 13 -12.91 -23.39 -11.03
C LEU A 13 -14.29 -23.71 -10.44
N ARG A 14 -14.88 -24.81 -10.91
CA ARG A 14 -15.99 -25.45 -10.23
C ARG A 14 -15.43 -25.93 -8.91
N VAL A 15 -15.62 -25.14 -7.86
CA VAL A 15 -15.47 -25.63 -6.49
C VAL A 15 -16.57 -26.66 -6.31
N PRO A 16 -16.27 -27.95 -6.09
CA PRO A 16 -17.30 -28.89 -5.73
C PRO A 16 -17.83 -28.52 -4.35
N ALA A 17 -19.11 -28.26 -4.25
CA ALA A 17 -19.82 -28.16 -3.01
C ALA A 17 -19.67 -29.49 -2.25
N LEU A 18 -18.71 -29.59 -1.35
CA LEU A 18 -18.62 -30.67 -0.36
C LEU A 18 -19.41 -30.26 0.87
N ILE A 19 -20.62 -30.74 0.87
CA ILE A 19 -21.51 -31.22 1.93
C ILE A 19 -20.95 -31.02 3.33
N ALA A 20 -21.71 -30.21 4.09
CA ALA A 20 -21.68 -30.12 5.52
C ALA A 20 -21.89 -31.51 6.14
N GLY A 21 -20.86 -32.04 6.76
CA GLY A 21 -20.95 -33.13 7.71
C GLY A 21 -20.80 -32.56 9.12
N ALA A 22 -21.93 -32.47 9.85
CA ALA A 22 -21.93 -32.14 11.24
C ALA A 22 -21.27 -33.30 12.02
N VAL A 23 -20.20 -33.03 12.73
CA VAL A 23 -19.71 -33.86 13.83
C VAL A 23 -19.82 -33.06 15.10
N VAL A 24 -20.88 -33.34 15.84
CA VAL A 24 -21.01 -32.98 17.24
C VAL A 24 -20.12 -33.95 18.01
N ALA A 25 -19.06 -33.49 18.60
CA ALA A 25 -18.32 -34.22 19.63
C ALA A 25 -18.32 -33.38 20.90
N ALA A 26 -19.13 -33.82 21.84
CA ALA A 26 -19.08 -33.41 23.23
C ALA A 26 -17.76 -33.91 23.84
N ALA A 27 -17.02 -33.04 24.47
CA ALA A 27 -15.93 -33.41 25.36
C ALA A 27 -16.01 -32.58 26.63
N THR A 28 -16.25 -33.33 27.63
CA THR A 28 -16.32 -33.20 29.08
C THR A 28 -15.20 -32.36 29.70
N ALA A 29 -15.64 -31.67 30.74
CA ALA A 29 -14.87 -30.97 31.76
C ALA A 29 -13.68 -31.77 32.32
N GLY A 30 -12.55 -31.10 32.43
CA GLY A 30 -11.44 -31.52 33.27
C GLY A 30 -10.96 -30.31 34.09
N PHE A 31 -11.57 -30.15 35.26
CA PHE A 31 -11.18 -29.21 36.28
C PHE A 31 -10.04 -29.85 37.06
N ILE A 32 -8.83 -29.35 37.00
CA ILE A 32 -7.76 -29.69 37.94
C ILE A 32 -7.42 -28.45 38.75
N LEU A 33 -7.91 -28.51 39.98
CA LEU A 33 -7.58 -27.64 41.08
C LEU A 33 -6.23 -28.13 41.67
N VAL A 34 -5.20 -27.32 41.64
CA VAL A 34 -4.02 -27.54 42.50
C VAL A 34 -3.93 -26.36 43.45
N GLN A 35 -4.35 -26.67 44.68
CA GLN A 35 -4.10 -25.86 45.86
C GLN A 35 -2.74 -26.26 46.46
N GLY A 36 -2.06 -25.27 46.97
CA GLY A 36 -1.36 -25.56 48.22
C GLY A 36 0.11 -25.19 48.29
N ILE A 37 0.30 -24.29 49.18
CA ILE A 37 1.21 -24.29 50.36
C ILE A 37 2.60 -23.75 50.02
N GLY A 38 3.11 -22.73 50.60
CA GLY A 38 3.24 -22.25 51.96
C GLY A 38 4.21 -21.09 52.02
N ALA A 39 4.01 -20.16 52.92
CA ALA A 39 4.92 -19.13 53.39
C ALA A 39 5.84 -19.72 54.48
N PRO A 40 6.66 -18.96 55.19
CA PRO A 40 7.25 -17.65 55.05
C PRO A 40 8.79 -17.65 55.34
N GLY A 41 9.48 -16.57 55.02
CA GLY A 41 10.86 -16.36 55.45
C GLY A 41 11.12 -14.88 55.77
N THR A 42 11.01 -14.55 56.99
CA THR A 42 11.39 -13.31 57.63
C THR A 42 12.93 -13.13 57.65
N GLY A 43 13.38 -11.93 57.39
CA GLY A 43 14.75 -11.52 57.59
C GLY A 43 14.86 -9.98 57.61
N ALA A 44 14.57 -9.44 58.79
CA ALA A 44 14.91 -8.04 59.10
C ALA A 44 16.38 -7.95 59.54
N PHE A 45 16.92 -6.77 59.41
CA PHE A 45 17.95 -6.07 60.22
C PHE A 45 18.61 -5.07 59.27
N ALA A 46 18.67 -3.89 59.52
CA ALA A 46 18.86 -2.92 60.62
C ALA A 46 19.69 -1.78 60.12
N GLU A 47 19.11 -0.61 60.28
CA GLU A 47 19.77 0.64 60.81
C GLU A 47 20.95 1.30 60.15
N THR A 48 20.65 2.52 59.79
CA THR A 48 21.38 3.80 59.67
C THR A 48 22.34 4.05 60.90
N PRO A 49 23.24 5.07 60.95
CA PRO A 49 23.21 6.39 60.31
C PRO A 49 24.60 6.99 59.92
N ALA A 50 24.63 8.15 59.29
CA ALA A 50 25.31 9.41 59.61
C ALA A 50 25.69 10.22 58.37
N ARG A 51 25.00 11.24 58.09
CA ARG A 51 25.24 12.68 58.18
C ARG A 51 26.67 13.18 57.84
N ALA A 52 26.79 13.90 56.73
CA ALA A 52 27.66 15.06 56.62
C ALA A 52 27.18 16.01 55.52
N ASP A 53 27.08 17.24 55.89
CA ASP A 53 26.62 18.43 55.20
C ASP A 53 27.42 18.76 53.93
N GLY A 54 26.71 19.35 52.96
CA GLY A 54 27.30 19.98 51.78
C GLY A 54 26.30 20.32 50.71
N ALA A 55 25.62 21.44 50.86
CA ALA A 55 24.89 22.10 49.75
C ALA A 55 25.74 23.27 49.22
N PRO A 56 25.35 23.93 48.10
CA PRO A 56 24.62 23.51 46.91
C PRO A 56 25.46 23.73 45.64
N ASN A 57 25.15 23.02 44.58
CA ASN A 57 25.54 23.50 43.26
C ASN A 57 24.28 23.43 42.35
N GLU A 58 23.75 24.62 42.08
CA GLU A 58 22.73 24.83 41.06
C GLU A 58 23.36 24.54 39.71
N GLY A 59 23.17 23.32 39.22
CA GLY A 59 23.43 22.92 37.86
C GLY A 59 22.10 22.74 37.14
N THR A 60 21.70 23.79 36.42
CA THR A 60 20.58 23.79 35.49
C THR A 60 20.64 22.56 34.58
N ALA A 61 19.75 21.62 34.80
CA ALA A 61 19.54 20.53 33.86
C ALA A 61 18.97 21.11 32.55
N PRO A 62 19.49 20.72 31.38
CA PRO A 62 18.89 21.10 30.13
C PRO A 62 17.50 20.41 30.02
N PRO A 63 16.50 21.08 29.42
CA PRO A 63 15.19 20.50 29.25
C PRO A 63 15.33 19.24 28.38
N SER A 64 14.82 18.14 28.89
CA SER A 64 14.59 16.92 28.09
C SER A 64 13.66 17.27 26.94
N GLN A 65 14.21 17.46 25.76
CA GLN A 65 13.44 17.44 24.54
C GLN A 65 12.97 16.00 24.37
N GLN A 66 11.73 15.76 24.81
CA GLN A 66 10.95 14.66 24.27
C GLN A 66 10.80 14.96 22.77
N ALA A 67 11.56 14.22 21.99
CA ALA A 67 11.33 14.11 20.58
C ALA A 67 10.01 13.33 20.43
N ASP A 68 8.90 14.06 20.39
CA ASP A 68 7.68 13.57 19.81
C ASP A 68 7.98 13.37 18.32
N SER A 69 8.44 12.16 17.99
CA SER A 69 8.51 11.71 16.61
C SER A 69 7.06 11.47 16.18
N GLU A 70 6.40 12.53 15.74
CA GLU A 70 5.23 12.36 14.91
C GLU A 70 5.62 11.49 13.71
N PRO A 71 4.80 10.50 13.32
CA PRO A 71 5.03 9.79 12.08
C PRO A 71 5.05 10.86 10.98
N VAL A 72 6.18 10.97 10.29
CA VAL A 72 6.32 11.79 9.09
C VAL A 72 5.24 11.27 8.14
N GLY A 73 4.12 11.97 8.09
CA GLY A 73 3.07 11.70 7.14
C GLY A 73 3.71 11.76 5.75
N VAL A 74 3.58 10.68 5.00
CA VAL A 74 3.91 10.68 3.57
C VAL A 74 3.13 11.85 2.98
N PRO A 75 3.79 12.86 2.39
CA PRO A 75 3.06 13.95 1.77
C PRO A 75 2.17 13.34 0.68
N ALA A 76 0.87 13.51 0.82
CA ALA A 76 -0.03 13.24 -0.29
C ALA A 76 0.40 14.14 -1.46
N PRO A 77 0.36 13.67 -2.70
CA PRO A 77 0.66 14.51 -3.84
C PRO A 77 -0.17 15.78 -3.77
N PRO A 78 0.36 16.96 -4.15
CA PRO A 78 -0.33 18.23 -4.05
C PRO A 78 -1.64 18.16 -4.85
N HIS A 79 -2.76 18.22 -4.15
CA HIS A 79 -4.10 18.18 -4.75
C HIS A 79 -4.53 19.49 -5.42
N ASP A 80 -3.67 20.53 -5.42
CA ASP A 80 -4.00 21.90 -5.89
C ASP A 80 -3.29 22.30 -7.19
N ALA A 81 -2.46 21.43 -7.80
CA ALA A 81 -1.94 21.68 -9.14
C ALA A 81 -3.07 21.56 -10.18
N ALA A 82 -3.03 22.40 -11.22
CA ALA A 82 -3.95 22.22 -12.35
C ALA A 82 -3.80 20.79 -12.88
N PRO A 83 -4.91 20.06 -13.13
CA PRO A 83 -4.83 18.65 -13.48
C PRO A 83 -3.93 18.47 -14.71
N ALA A 84 -2.82 17.75 -14.54
CA ALA A 84 -2.07 17.21 -15.67
C ALA A 84 -3.04 16.37 -16.51
N SER A 85 -2.89 16.30 -17.82
CA SER A 85 -3.91 15.70 -18.71
C SER A 85 -4.18 14.21 -18.44
N GLY A 86 -3.37 13.56 -17.62
CA GLY A 86 -3.61 12.21 -17.09
C GLY A 86 -4.46 12.16 -15.83
N ASP A 87 -4.64 13.29 -15.15
CA ASP A 87 -5.48 13.37 -13.98
C ASP A 87 -6.94 13.40 -14.37
N LEU A 88 -7.71 12.60 -13.66
CA LEU A 88 -9.12 12.42 -13.93
C LEU A 88 -9.95 13.16 -12.86
N PRO A 89 -11.17 13.63 -13.22
CA PRO A 89 -12.07 14.20 -12.23
C PRO A 89 -12.23 13.27 -11.02
N ALA A 90 -12.26 13.83 -9.81
CA ALA A 90 -12.43 13.05 -8.60
C ALA A 90 -13.66 12.16 -8.69
N GLY A 91 -13.51 10.89 -8.30
CA GLY A 91 -14.58 9.90 -8.38
C GLY A 91 -14.79 9.31 -9.77
N THR A 92 -13.86 9.49 -10.72
CA THR A 92 -13.96 8.86 -12.04
C THR A 92 -13.91 7.33 -11.89
N SER A 93 -15.01 6.67 -12.22
CA SER A 93 -15.13 5.21 -12.14
C SER A 93 -14.24 4.51 -13.16
N VAL A 94 -13.70 3.33 -12.82
CA VAL A 94 -12.99 2.44 -13.77
C VAL A 94 -13.83 2.03 -14.96
N PHE A 95 -15.16 2.19 -14.88
CA PHE A 95 -16.12 1.90 -15.97
C PHE A 95 -16.37 3.11 -16.86
N ALA A 96 -15.84 4.29 -16.55
CA ALA A 96 -15.97 5.47 -17.41
C ALA A 96 -15.32 5.24 -18.78
N THR A 97 -15.74 6.01 -19.77
CA THR A 97 -15.26 5.98 -21.16
C THR A 97 -15.23 7.39 -21.72
N GLY A 98 -14.48 7.60 -22.80
CA GLY A 98 -14.40 8.92 -23.44
C GLY A 98 -13.49 9.90 -22.70
N LEU A 99 -12.71 9.42 -21.75
CA LEU A 99 -11.70 10.19 -21.02
C LEU A 99 -10.31 9.70 -21.41
N GLN A 100 -9.44 10.60 -21.84
CA GLN A 100 -8.12 10.25 -22.37
C GLN A 100 -7.29 9.43 -21.39
N GLY A 101 -7.31 9.77 -20.10
CA GLY A 101 -6.60 9.02 -19.06
C GLY A 101 -7.11 7.58 -18.86
N ILE A 102 -8.33 7.26 -19.32
CA ILE A 102 -8.90 5.89 -19.29
C ILE A 102 -8.71 5.20 -20.65
N ASP A 103 -9.05 5.90 -21.74
CA ASP A 103 -9.05 5.31 -23.07
C ASP A 103 -7.62 5.03 -23.57
N GLY A 104 -6.61 5.68 -23.02
CA GLY A 104 -5.20 5.44 -23.28
C GLY A 104 -4.55 4.32 -22.44
N LEU A 105 -5.29 3.72 -21.49
CA LEU A 105 -4.79 2.58 -20.73
C LEU A 105 -4.66 1.32 -21.59
N ASP A 106 -3.71 0.47 -21.23
CA ASP A 106 -3.61 -0.87 -21.81
C ASP A 106 -4.95 -1.61 -21.64
N PRO A 107 -5.52 -2.18 -22.71
CA PRO A 107 -6.82 -2.82 -22.64
C PRO A 107 -6.89 -4.01 -21.67
N ASP A 108 -5.80 -4.75 -21.48
CA ASP A 108 -5.76 -5.89 -20.57
C ASP A 108 -5.68 -5.40 -19.10
N LEU A 109 -4.96 -4.31 -18.82
CA LEU A 109 -4.96 -3.64 -17.51
C LEU A 109 -6.38 -3.15 -17.17
N LEU A 110 -7.03 -2.43 -18.09
CA LEU A 110 -8.37 -1.90 -17.88
C LEU A 110 -9.41 -3.03 -17.70
N ALA A 111 -9.27 -4.12 -18.45
CA ALA A 111 -10.14 -5.28 -18.30
C ALA A 111 -9.96 -5.98 -16.94
N ALA A 112 -8.72 -6.11 -16.46
CA ALA A 112 -8.41 -6.66 -15.15
C ALA A 112 -9.00 -5.80 -14.01
N LEU A 113 -8.85 -4.48 -14.09
CA LEU A 113 -9.42 -3.53 -13.13
C LEU A 113 -10.94 -3.62 -13.06
N ARG A 114 -11.61 -3.66 -14.22
CA ARG A 114 -13.06 -3.79 -14.29
C ARG A 114 -13.57 -5.12 -13.75
N ALA A 115 -12.84 -6.21 -13.99
CA ALA A 115 -13.16 -7.51 -13.41
C ALA A 115 -13.02 -7.52 -11.89
N ALA A 116 -11.91 -6.97 -11.37
CA ALA A 116 -11.67 -6.83 -9.94
C ALA A 116 -12.74 -5.97 -9.25
N ALA A 117 -13.08 -4.81 -9.83
CA ALA A 117 -14.13 -3.93 -9.31
C ALA A 117 -15.50 -4.62 -9.27
N ALA A 118 -15.86 -5.36 -10.33
CA ALA A 118 -17.12 -6.08 -10.40
C ALA A 118 -17.22 -7.21 -9.37
N ASP A 119 -16.11 -7.92 -9.11
CA ASP A 119 -16.08 -9.04 -8.17
C ASP A 119 -16.00 -8.59 -6.71
N SER A 120 -15.34 -7.45 -6.45
CA SER A 120 -15.21 -6.89 -5.08
C SER A 120 -16.50 -6.28 -4.55
N GLY A 121 -17.34 -5.74 -5.43
CA GLY A 121 -18.47 -4.89 -5.06
C GLY A 121 -18.08 -3.51 -4.53
N ILE A 122 -16.79 -3.16 -4.56
CA ILE A 122 -16.26 -1.84 -4.19
C ILE A 122 -16.22 -0.96 -5.45
N GLU A 123 -16.58 0.31 -5.29
CA GLU A 123 -16.42 1.27 -6.38
C GLU A 123 -14.93 1.64 -6.52
N PHE A 124 -14.29 1.22 -7.62
CA PHE A 124 -12.94 1.62 -7.95
C PHE A 124 -12.98 2.93 -8.73
N THR A 125 -12.21 3.89 -8.27
CA THR A 125 -12.01 5.17 -8.96
C THR A 125 -10.58 5.29 -9.45
N ILE A 126 -10.38 5.86 -10.64
CA ILE A 126 -9.07 6.18 -11.18
C ILE A 126 -8.79 7.66 -10.88
N THR A 127 -7.69 7.93 -10.19
CA THR A 127 -7.22 9.29 -9.93
C THR A 127 -6.26 9.74 -11.02
N SER A 128 -5.41 8.84 -11.52
CA SER A 128 -4.52 9.09 -12.64
C SER A 128 -4.37 7.82 -13.50
N GLY A 129 -4.47 7.98 -14.80
CA GLY A 129 -4.36 6.90 -15.78
C GLY A 129 -3.26 7.15 -16.80
N TRP A 130 -3.57 7.02 -18.11
CA TRP A 130 -2.63 7.35 -19.17
C TRP A 130 -2.32 8.84 -19.18
N ARG A 131 -1.04 9.18 -19.38
CA ARG A 131 -0.55 10.56 -19.51
C ARG A 131 0.19 10.74 -20.83
N SER A 132 0.10 11.93 -21.43
CA SER A 132 0.97 12.26 -22.55
C SER A 132 2.43 12.46 -22.08
N GLN A 133 3.39 12.38 -23.01
CA GLN A 133 4.78 12.71 -22.68
C GLN A 133 4.93 14.16 -22.20
N HIS A 134 4.14 15.07 -22.76
CA HIS A 134 4.15 16.48 -22.36
C HIS A 134 3.72 16.63 -20.89
N ASP A 135 2.60 16.04 -20.53
CA ASP A 135 2.07 16.14 -19.16
C ASP A 135 3.00 15.47 -18.13
N GLN A 136 3.60 14.35 -18.52
CA GLN A 136 4.61 13.70 -17.69
C GLN A 136 5.86 14.55 -17.49
N GLN A 137 6.26 15.32 -18.53
CA GLN A 137 7.38 16.26 -18.44
C GLN A 137 7.05 17.44 -17.51
N GLU A 138 5.82 17.97 -17.57
CA GLU A 138 5.36 19.02 -16.68
C GLU A 138 5.34 18.53 -15.23
N LEU A 139 4.76 17.33 -14.99
CA LEU A 139 4.71 16.70 -13.67
C LEU A 139 6.12 16.48 -13.08
N LEU A 140 7.07 16.03 -13.89
CA LEU A 140 8.47 15.87 -13.47
C LEU A 140 9.10 17.23 -13.11
N ALA A 141 8.84 18.26 -13.89
CA ALA A 141 9.37 19.60 -13.62
C ALA A 141 8.80 20.16 -12.30
N GLU A 142 7.52 19.96 -12.04
CA GLU A 142 6.87 20.32 -10.76
C GLU A 142 7.47 19.53 -9.59
N ALA A 143 7.65 18.22 -9.75
CA ALA A 143 8.27 17.37 -8.73
C ALA A 143 9.70 17.80 -8.40
N ILE A 144 10.51 18.22 -9.39
CA ILE A 144 11.88 18.73 -9.14
C ILE A 144 11.83 20.02 -8.31
N VAL A 145 10.85 20.89 -8.55
CA VAL A 145 10.66 22.11 -7.75
C VAL A 145 10.23 21.77 -6.33
N GLU A 146 9.33 20.82 -6.16
CA GLU A 146 8.80 20.41 -4.86
C GLU A 146 9.86 19.69 -4.01
N TYR A 147 10.52 18.68 -4.59
CA TYR A 147 11.49 17.84 -3.86
C TYR A 147 12.94 18.38 -3.92
N GLY A 148 13.18 19.44 -4.69
CA GLY A 148 14.43 20.19 -4.72
C GLY A 148 15.53 19.62 -5.62
N THR A 149 15.48 18.33 -5.99
CA THR A 149 16.45 17.69 -6.90
C THR A 149 15.79 16.67 -7.82
N GLU A 150 16.39 16.40 -8.98
CA GLU A 150 15.94 15.32 -9.88
C GLU A 150 15.97 13.94 -9.20
N ALA A 151 16.99 13.69 -8.36
CA ALA A 151 17.12 12.42 -7.68
C ALA A 151 15.99 12.18 -6.66
N GLU A 152 15.57 13.21 -5.93
CA GLU A 152 14.44 13.10 -5.00
C GLU A 152 13.10 13.04 -5.76
N ALA A 153 12.95 13.80 -6.85
CA ALA A 153 11.78 13.74 -7.71
C ALA A 153 11.60 12.35 -8.35
N ALA A 154 12.69 11.70 -8.76
CA ALA A 154 12.65 10.37 -9.38
C ALA A 154 12.11 9.26 -8.46
N ARG A 155 12.00 9.51 -7.16
CA ARG A 155 11.34 8.61 -6.21
C ARG A 155 9.81 8.61 -6.32
N TRP A 156 9.25 9.57 -7.05
CA TRP A 156 7.82 9.80 -7.20
C TRP A 156 7.36 9.89 -8.65
N VAL A 157 8.22 10.44 -9.51
CA VAL A 157 7.84 10.75 -10.88
C VAL A 157 8.95 10.28 -11.83
N ALA A 158 8.61 9.33 -12.69
CA ALA A 158 9.50 8.85 -13.75
C ALA A 158 9.63 9.89 -14.89
N THR A 159 10.68 9.78 -15.71
CA THR A 159 10.82 10.60 -16.91
C THR A 159 9.76 10.25 -17.96
N PRO A 160 9.45 11.14 -18.92
CA PRO A 160 8.49 10.84 -19.98
C PRO A 160 8.82 9.58 -20.79
N GLU A 161 10.11 9.29 -20.97
CA GLU A 161 10.60 8.15 -21.75
C GLU A 161 10.41 6.83 -21.04
N THR A 162 10.46 6.83 -19.70
CA THR A 162 10.43 5.61 -18.90
C THR A 162 9.10 5.38 -18.18
N SER A 163 8.26 6.42 -18.07
CA SER A 163 6.98 6.36 -17.33
C SER A 163 6.05 5.27 -17.84
N VAL A 164 5.61 4.41 -16.93
CA VAL A 164 4.59 3.37 -17.19
C VAL A 164 3.21 3.98 -17.45
N HIS A 165 2.92 5.17 -16.89
CA HIS A 165 1.69 5.92 -17.20
C HIS A 165 1.66 6.41 -18.64
N VAL A 166 2.79 6.86 -19.20
CA VAL A 166 2.88 7.27 -20.60
C VAL A 166 2.65 6.09 -21.55
N ARG A 167 3.01 4.88 -21.15
CA ARG A 167 2.72 3.67 -21.91
C ARG A 167 1.32 3.10 -21.69
N GLY A 168 0.56 3.66 -20.75
CA GLY A 168 -0.75 3.17 -20.36
C GLY A 168 -0.72 1.88 -19.52
N GLU A 169 0.44 1.52 -19.00
CA GLU A 169 0.69 0.27 -18.27
C GLU A 169 0.46 0.38 -16.77
N ALA A 170 0.14 1.58 -16.27
CA ALA A 170 -0.13 1.82 -14.86
C ALA A 170 -1.36 2.70 -14.63
N VAL A 171 -1.89 2.61 -13.43
CA VAL A 171 -3.04 3.38 -12.97
C VAL A 171 -2.91 3.68 -11.47
N ASP A 172 -3.30 4.89 -11.10
CA ASP A 172 -3.45 5.29 -9.71
C ASP A 172 -4.92 5.21 -9.30
N LEU A 173 -5.18 4.52 -8.22
CA LEU A 173 -6.53 4.14 -7.80
C LEU A 173 -6.92 4.73 -6.44
N GLY A 174 -8.21 4.93 -6.27
CA GLY A 174 -8.90 5.16 -5.01
C GLY A 174 -10.23 4.40 -4.96
N PRO A 175 -10.94 4.47 -3.85
CA PRO A 175 -10.49 4.91 -2.53
C PRO A 175 -9.54 3.90 -1.86
N TRP A 176 -9.05 4.21 -0.66
CA TRP A 176 -8.19 3.31 0.12
C TRP A 176 -8.78 1.90 0.35
N GLU A 177 -10.09 1.78 0.37
CA GLU A 177 -10.77 0.49 0.45
C GLU A 177 -10.49 -0.38 -0.79
N ALA A 178 -10.52 0.23 -1.98
CA ALA A 178 -10.22 -0.47 -3.23
C ALA A 178 -8.75 -0.88 -3.33
N THR A 179 -7.82 0.02 -3.00
CA THR A 179 -6.38 -0.28 -3.03
C THR A 179 -5.98 -1.29 -1.94
N GLY A 180 -6.61 -1.22 -0.76
CA GLY A 180 -6.42 -2.22 0.30
C GLY A 180 -6.90 -3.61 -0.13
N TRP A 181 -8.08 -3.70 -0.74
CA TRP A 181 -8.61 -4.95 -1.28
C TRP A 181 -7.69 -5.52 -2.38
N LEU A 182 -7.21 -4.68 -3.29
CA LEU A 182 -6.28 -5.10 -4.34
C LEU A 182 -4.92 -5.54 -3.79
N ALA A 183 -4.43 -4.94 -2.71
CA ALA A 183 -3.19 -5.37 -2.06
C ALA A 183 -3.27 -6.82 -1.54
N GLU A 184 -4.46 -7.28 -1.17
CA GLU A 184 -4.69 -8.63 -0.66
C GLU A 184 -4.97 -9.65 -1.78
N VAL A 185 -5.79 -9.28 -2.76
CA VAL A 185 -6.31 -10.24 -3.76
C VAL A 185 -5.99 -9.88 -5.21
N GLY A 186 -5.41 -8.71 -5.46
CA GLY A 186 -5.14 -8.19 -6.80
C GLY A 186 -4.27 -9.10 -7.66
N ALA A 187 -3.37 -9.89 -7.04
CA ALA A 187 -2.56 -10.87 -7.74
C ALA A 187 -3.40 -11.85 -8.58
N GLY A 188 -4.59 -12.23 -8.10
CA GLY A 188 -5.51 -13.12 -8.82
C GLY A 188 -6.01 -12.53 -10.16
N TYR A 189 -6.00 -11.22 -10.30
CA TYR A 189 -6.35 -10.47 -11.49
C TYR A 189 -5.13 -10.01 -12.29
N GLY A 190 -3.93 -10.30 -11.80
CA GLY A 190 -2.69 -9.77 -12.37
C GLY A 190 -2.37 -8.34 -11.93
N LEU A 191 -3.16 -7.74 -11.03
CA LEU A 191 -2.99 -6.38 -10.56
C LEU A 191 -2.05 -6.33 -9.36
N CYS A 192 -0.91 -5.68 -9.51
CA CYS A 192 0.12 -5.62 -8.49
C CYS A 192 0.51 -4.18 -8.15
N ARG A 193 0.58 -3.89 -6.86
CA ARG A 193 1.33 -2.75 -6.36
C ARG A 193 2.81 -3.09 -6.45
N LEU A 194 3.64 -2.20 -6.99
CA LEU A 194 5.07 -2.45 -7.16
C LEU A 194 5.95 -1.60 -6.25
N TYR A 195 5.46 -0.46 -5.75
CA TYR A 195 6.23 0.48 -4.92
C TYR A 195 5.63 0.62 -3.51
N ASP A 196 6.50 0.65 -2.50
CA ASP A 196 6.07 0.75 -1.11
C ASP A 196 5.56 2.15 -0.78
N ASN A 197 6.18 3.19 -1.34
CA ASN A 197 5.78 4.58 -1.17
C ASN A 197 4.51 4.98 -1.94
N GLU A 198 4.04 4.17 -2.91
CA GLU A 198 2.88 4.45 -3.76
C GLU A 198 1.78 3.39 -3.59
N PRO A 199 1.03 3.38 -2.49
CA PRO A 199 0.00 2.38 -2.23
C PRO A 199 -1.23 2.48 -3.15
N TRP A 200 -1.32 3.53 -3.96
CA TRP A 200 -2.35 3.76 -4.97
C TRP A 200 -1.96 3.23 -6.35
N HIS A 201 -0.67 3.01 -6.63
CA HIS A 201 -0.13 2.67 -7.94
C HIS A 201 -0.21 1.17 -8.24
N PHE A 202 -0.88 0.81 -9.33
CA PHE A 202 -1.04 -0.58 -9.76
C PHE A 202 -0.67 -0.78 -11.23
N GLU A 203 -0.02 -1.90 -11.50
CA GLU A 203 0.37 -2.35 -12.83
C GLU A 203 -0.15 -3.76 -13.11
N LEU A 204 -0.26 -4.12 -14.39
CA LEU A 204 -0.60 -5.49 -14.80
C LEU A 204 0.66 -6.36 -14.88
N VAL A 205 0.75 -7.36 -14.01
CA VAL A 205 1.79 -8.38 -14.01
C VAL A 205 1.19 -9.71 -14.45
N ALA A 206 1.39 -10.07 -15.70
CA ALA A 206 0.73 -11.22 -16.32
C ALA A 206 0.98 -12.57 -15.62
N SER A 207 2.10 -12.71 -14.92
CA SER A 207 2.43 -13.93 -14.16
C SER A 207 1.81 -13.97 -12.77
N ALA A 208 1.34 -12.84 -12.22
CA ALA A 208 0.88 -12.74 -10.84
C ALA A 208 -0.25 -13.72 -10.47
N PRO A 209 -1.21 -14.06 -11.36
CA PRO A 209 -2.23 -15.06 -11.02
C PRO A 209 -1.70 -16.45 -10.68
N THR A 210 -0.47 -16.75 -11.06
CA THR A 210 0.17 -18.05 -10.82
C THR A 210 1.34 -17.99 -9.84
N SER A 211 2.06 -16.88 -9.79
CA SER A 211 3.28 -16.71 -9.00
C SER A 211 3.18 -15.70 -7.85
N GLY A 212 2.04 -14.99 -7.74
CA GLY A 212 1.91 -13.84 -6.87
C GLY A 212 2.56 -12.58 -7.44
N CYS A 213 2.31 -11.46 -6.79
CA CYS A 213 2.97 -10.19 -7.13
C CYS A 213 4.45 -10.22 -6.76
N PRO A 214 5.31 -9.48 -7.48
CA PRO A 214 6.71 -9.27 -7.09
C PRO A 214 6.83 -8.64 -5.71
N ALA A 215 8.01 -8.77 -5.09
CA ALA A 215 8.33 -8.02 -3.88
C ALA A 215 8.31 -6.51 -4.19
N LEU A 216 7.79 -5.72 -3.23
CA LEU A 216 7.75 -4.27 -3.37
C LEU A 216 9.17 -3.69 -3.47
N LEU A 217 9.34 -2.75 -4.38
CA LEU A 217 10.47 -1.85 -4.40
C LEU A 217 10.22 -0.68 -3.43
N PRO A 218 11.25 -0.07 -2.85
CA PRO A 218 11.06 1.07 -1.94
C PRO A 218 10.33 2.24 -2.60
N ASP A 219 10.67 2.55 -3.84
CA ASP A 219 10.07 3.60 -4.68
C ASP A 219 10.46 3.40 -6.16
N PRO A 220 9.91 4.17 -7.12
CA PRO A 220 10.21 4.08 -8.55
C PRO A 220 11.69 4.18 -8.92
N SER A 221 12.52 4.91 -8.14
CA SER A 221 13.96 5.05 -8.43
C SER A 221 14.75 3.74 -8.29
N TYR A 222 14.17 2.72 -7.65
CA TYR A 222 14.75 1.37 -7.57
C TYR A 222 14.31 0.44 -8.70
N ASP A 223 13.38 0.88 -9.55
CA ASP A 223 12.91 0.04 -10.65
C ASP A 223 13.86 0.10 -11.86
N PRO A 224 14.50 -1.03 -12.23
CA PRO A 224 15.41 -1.04 -13.37
C PRO A 224 14.72 -0.79 -14.72
N ARG A 225 13.39 -0.88 -14.79
CA ARG A 225 12.60 -0.58 -16.00
C ARG A 225 12.47 0.92 -16.26
N LEU A 226 12.72 1.75 -15.22
CA LEU A 226 12.58 3.21 -15.25
C LEU A 226 13.93 3.95 -15.32
N GLN A 227 15.05 3.24 -15.52
CA GLN A 227 16.40 3.77 -15.56
C GLN A 227 16.98 3.83 -16.99
#